data_06d4c2cf0b7921d1696e6edb1bf87614
#
_entry.id   06d4c2cf0b7921d1696e6edb1bf87614
#
_cell.length_a   1.000
_cell.length_b   1.000
_cell.length_c   1.000
_cell.angle_alpha   90.00
_cell.angle_beta   90.00
_cell.angle_gamma   90.00
#
_symmetry.space_group_name_H-M   'P 1'
#
loop_
_entity.id
_entity.type
_entity.pdbx_description
1 polymer ?
#
loop_
_entity_poly.entity_id
_entity_poly.type
_entity_poly.pdbx_seq_one_letter_code
_entity_poly.pdbx_strand_id
1 'polypeptide(L)'
;GSGKSNTVYQLLNEALNQNVKFMVVEPAKGEYKHVFGTQDDVYVYGTNPAVSPLLRINPFSFPQGIHILEHLDRLVEIFNVCWPMYAAMPAVLKSAVEKSYADYGWNLTLSQNRYKEMLYPSFADVARNIREIIDSSEYDAENKGAYKGSLLTRLQSLTNGINGMIFTCDDISDRDLFDRNVIIDLSRVGSSETKSLIMGMLVLKLQEYRMAGAVGMNSE
;
A
#
# COMPACT_ATOMS: atom_id res chain seq x y z
N GLY A 1 -22.59 -22.67 7.66
CA GLY A 1 -21.33 -22.34 6.96
C GLY A 1 -21.43 -22.76 5.52
N SER A 2 -21.33 -21.81 4.61
CA SER A 2 -21.25 -22.09 3.19
C SER A 2 -19.93 -22.79 2.91
N GLY A 3 -19.87 -23.79 2.04
CA GLY A 3 -18.65 -24.52 1.66
C GLY A 3 -17.53 -23.68 1.02
N LYS A 4 -17.62 -22.35 1.06
CA LYS A 4 -16.64 -21.40 0.49
C LYS A 4 -15.23 -21.61 1.05
N SER A 5 -15.08 -21.68 2.37
CA SER A 5 -13.76 -21.89 3.00
C SER A 5 -13.14 -23.23 2.58
N ASN A 6 -13.95 -24.30 2.51
CA ASN A 6 -13.46 -25.60 2.08
C ASN A 6 -12.98 -25.60 0.62
N THR A 7 -13.69 -24.90 -0.27
CA THR A 7 -13.26 -24.74 -1.65
C THR A 7 -11.94 -24.01 -1.76
N VAL A 8 -11.77 -22.92 -1.00
CA VAL A 8 -10.50 -22.17 -0.98
C VAL A 8 -9.38 -23.03 -0.40
N TYR A 9 -9.63 -23.80 0.66
CA TYR A 9 -8.62 -24.72 1.23
C TYR A 9 -8.17 -25.78 0.22
N GLN A 10 -9.09 -26.32 -0.57
CA GLN A 10 -8.75 -27.28 -1.63
C GLN A 10 -7.89 -26.62 -2.71
N LEU A 11 -8.23 -25.41 -3.16
CA LEU A 11 -7.47 -24.67 -4.16
C LEU A 11 -6.04 -24.36 -3.66
N LEU A 12 -5.89 -23.95 -2.40
CA LEU A 12 -4.58 -23.66 -1.82
C LEU A 12 -3.72 -24.92 -1.67
N ASN A 13 -4.32 -26.03 -1.25
CA ASN A 13 -3.62 -27.32 -1.18
C ASN A 13 -3.16 -27.76 -2.58
N GLU A 14 -4.01 -27.59 -3.59
CA GLU A 14 -3.65 -27.94 -4.97
C GLU A 14 -2.52 -27.02 -5.48
N ALA A 15 -2.58 -25.72 -5.20
CA ALA A 15 -1.51 -24.79 -5.54
C ALA A 15 -0.16 -25.20 -4.91
N LEU A 16 -0.16 -25.58 -3.63
CA LEU A 16 1.02 -26.10 -2.94
C LEU A 16 1.56 -27.36 -3.62
N ASN A 17 0.68 -28.32 -3.94
CA ASN A 17 1.06 -29.58 -4.59
C ASN A 17 1.65 -29.36 -5.99
N GLN A 18 1.16 -28.36 -6.72
CA GLN A 18 1.62 -27.99 -8.04
C GLN A 18 2.77 -26.97 -8.04
N ASN A 19 3.26 -26.58 -6.87
CA ASN A 19 4.27 -25.52 -6.68
C ASN A 19 3.87 -24.18 -7.31
N VAL A 20 2.57 -23.88 -7.33
CA VAL A 20 2.03 -22.57 -7.73
C VAL A 20 2.01 -21.67 -6.51
N LYS A 21 2.68 -20.52 -6.60
CA LYS A 21 2.72 -19.56 -5.50
C LYS A 21 1.40 -18.82 -5.37
N PHE A 22 1.01 -18.53 -4.14
CA PHE A 22 -0.24 -17.82 -3.85
C PHE A 22 -0.04 -16.73 -2.80
N MET A 23 -0.90 -15.74 -2.85
CA MET A 23 -1.12 -14.79 -1.76
C MET A 23 -2.60 -14.83 -1.37
N VAL A 24 -2.87 -15.00 -0.10
CA VAL A 24 -4.22 -14.88 0.48
C VAL A 24 -4.23 -13.66 1.38
N VAL A 25 -5.16 -12.75 1.12
CA VAL A 25 -5.44 -11.62 2.00
C VAL A 25 -6.75 -11.89 2.72
N GLU A 26 -6.70 -12.02 4.04
CA GLU A 26 -7.85 -12.38 4.87
C GLU A 26 -8.31 -11.18 5.71
N PRO A 27 -9.42 -10.53 5.35
CA PRO A 27 -9.85 -9.30 6.01
C PRO A 27 -10.65 -9.55 7.30
N ALA A 28 -11.13 -10.77 7.59
CA ALA A 28 -12.14 -10.95 8.63
C ALA A 28 -11.78 -11.99 9.71
N LYS A 29 -11.62 -13.25 9.36
CA LYS A 29 -11.63 -14.31 10.37
C LYS A 29 -10.27 -14.75 10.91
N GLY A 30 -9.21 -14.59 10.13
CA GLY A 30 -7.86 -15.03 10.50
C GLY A 30 -7.71 -16.56 10.58
N GLU A 31 -8.50 -17.33 9.81
CA GLU A 31 -8.54 -18.78 9.85
C GLU A 31 -7.43 -19.45 9.05
N TYR A 32 -7.04 -18.86 7.92
CA TYR A 32 -6.09 -19.46 6.97
C TYR A 32 -4.70 -19.69 7.57
N LYS A 33 -4.25 -18.80 8.43
CA LYS A 33 -2.96 -18.95 9.14
C LYS A 33 -2.91 -20.19 10.04
N HIS A 34 -4.04 -20.61 10.57
CA HIS A 34 -4.12 -21.80 11.43
C HIS A 34 -4.11 -23.09 10.61
N VAL A 35 -4.59 -23.06 9.38
CA VAL A 35 -4.63 -24.23 8.48
C VAL A 35 -3.31 -24.38 7.72
N PHE A 36 -2.74 -23.29 7.22
CA PHE A 36 -1.57 -23.33 6.34
C PHE A 36 -0.29 -22.74 6.95
N GLY A 37 -0.40 -21.92 8.00
CA GLY A 37 0.73 -21.19 8.56
C GLY A 37 1.77 -22.03 9.29
N THR A 38 1.52 -23.34 9.48
CA THR A 38 2.46 -24.31 10.05
C THR A 38 3.28 -25.03 8.99
N GLN A 39 3.02 -24.80 7.71
CA GLN A 39 3.77 -25.39 6.60
C GLN A 39 5.06 -24.59 6.38
N ASP A 40 6.17 -25.29 6.17
CA ASP A 40 7.52 -24.69 6.10
C ASP A 40 7.69 -23.69 4.96
N ASP A 41 6.88 -23.77 3.91
CA ASP A 41 6.95 -22.93 2.74
C ASP A 41 5.84 -21.86 2.67
N VAL A 42 5.09 -21.65 3.76
CA VAL A 42 4.04 -20.64 3.88
C VAL A 42 4.43 -19.57 4.89
N TYR A 43 4.44 -18.32 4.45
CA TYR A 43 4.80 -17.16 5.25
C TYR A 43 3.52 -16.42 5.66
N VAL A 44 3.37 -16.12 6.94
CA VAL A 44 2.23 -15.39 7.48
C VAL A 44 2.67 -14.02 7.96
N TYR A 45 2.01 -12.98 7.48
CA TYR A 45 2.17 -11.61 7.98
C TYR A 45 0.84 -11.12 8.53
N GLY A 46 0.90 -10.40 9.61
CA GLY A 46 -0.28 -9.84 10.26
C GLY A 46 -0.10 -8.38 10.65
N THR A 47 -0.99 -7.89 11.48
CA THR A 47 -1.00 -6.51 11.96
C THR A 47 -0.82 -6.41 13.47
N ASN A 48 -0.47 -7.51 14.12
CA ASN A 48 -0.11 -7.54 15.54
C ASN A 48 1.23 -8.26 15.73
N PRO A 49 2.31 -7.53 16.04
CA PRO A 49 3.65 -8.11 16.15
C PRO A 49 3.80 -9.11 17.31
N ALA A 50 2.87 -9.11 18.27
CA ALA A 50 2.87 -10.11 19.36
C ALA A 50 2.37 -11.49 18.91
N VAL A 51 1.71 -11.58 17.76
CA VAL A 51 1.06 -12.81 17.27
C VAL A 51 1.74 -13.38 16.02
N SER A 52 2.19 -12.51 15.12
CA SER A 52 2.83 -12.91 13.86
C SER A 52 3.81 -11.82 13.40
N PRO A 53 4.74 -12.14 12.49
CA PRO A 53 5.53 -11.12 11.81
C PRO A 53 4.64 -10.04 11.24
N LEU A 54 5.06 -8.79 11.43
CA LEU A 54 4.28 -7.64 11.00
C LEU A 54 4.36 -7.47 9.48
N LEU A 55 3.21 -7.23 8.84
CA LEU A 55 3.17 -6.73 7.46
C LEU A 55 3.83 -5.35 7.41
N ARG A 56 4.78 -5.17 6.49
CA ARG A 56 5.49 -3.90 6.27
C ARG A 56 5.50 -3.59 4.79
N ILE A 57 4.88 -2.50 4.42
CA ILE A 57 4.76 -2.05 3.03
C ILE A 57 5.12 -0.57 2.92
N ASN A 58 5.76 -0.20 1.82
CA ASN A 58 5.98 1.19 1.46
C ASN A 58 5.04 1.58 0.31
N PRO A 59 3.98 2.36 0.57
CA PRO A 59 3.03 2.74 -0.47
C PRO A 59 3.65 3.59 -1.59
N PHE A 60 4.74 4.26 -1.30
CA PHE A 60 5.38 5.22 -2.19
C PHE A 60 6.48 4.61 -3.06
N SER A 61 6.97 3.42 -2.71
CA SER A 61 7.98 2.72 -3.51
C SER A 61 7.37 2.09 -4.75
N PHE A 62 8.14 2.07 -5.82
CA PHE A 62 7.78 1.38 -7.06
C PHE A 62 9.02 0.74 -7.68
N PRO A 63 8.87 -0.37 -8.42
CA PRO A 63 10.01 -1.06 -8.99
C PRO A 63 10.61 -0.29 -10.16
N GLN A 64 11.88 -0.53 -10.41
CA GLN A 64 12.55 -0.06 -11.61
C GLN A 64 11.82 -0.59 -12.85
N GLY A 65 11.62 0.26 -13.86
CA GLY A 65 10.83 -0.07 -15.06
C GLY A 65 9.37 0.45 -15.01
N ILE A 66 8.92 0.96 -13.87
CA ILE A 66 7.66 1.69 -13.74
C ILE A 66 7.94 3.19 -13.73
N HIS A 67 7.20 3.94 -14.52
CA HIS A 67 7.29 5.41 -14.52
C HIS A 67 6.61 5.98 -13.28
N ILE A 68 7.24 6.97 -12.63
CA ILE A 68 6.72 7.58 -11.39
C ILE A 68 5.29 8.11 -11.55
N LEU A 69 4.93 8.69 -12.69
CA LEU A 69 3.57 9.19 -12.94
C LEU A 69 2.55 8.05 -13.03
N GLU A 70 2.92 6.88 -13.57
CA GLU A 70 2.04 5.70 -13.56
C GLU A 70 1.78 5.23 -12.13
N HIS A 71 2.84 5.11 -11.33
CA HIS A 71 2.71 4.73 -9.92
C HIS A 71 1.85 5.74 -9.15
N LEU A 72 2.13 7.02 -9.31
CA LEU A 72 1.44 8.10 -8.64
C LEU A 72 -0.06 8.11 -8.96
N ASP A 73 -0.42 7.95 -10.23
CA ASP A 73 -1.82 7.90 -10.65
C ASP A 73 -2.55 6.70 -10.03
N ARG A 74 -1.93 5.52 -10.00
CA ARG A 74 -2.50 4.33 -9.36
C ARG A 74 -2.65 4.50 -7.85
N LEU A 75 -1.64 5.08 -7.20
CA LEU A 75 -1.66 5.34 -5.76
C LEU A 75 -2.76 6.32 -5.38
N VAL A 76 -2.87 7.43 -6.10
CA VAL A 76 -3.92 8.44 -5.84
C VAL A 76 -5.31 7.86 -6.10
N GLU A 77 -5.48 7.00 -7.11
CA GLU A 77 -6.75 6.33 -7.36
C GLU A 77 -7.16 5.43 -6.18
N ILE A 78 -6.23 4.75 -5.54
CA ILE A 78 -6.53 3.97 -4.33
C ILE A 78 -7.06 4.86 -3.22
N PHE A 79 -6.45 6.01 -2.98
CA PHE A 79 -6.95 6.96 -2.00
C PHE A 79 -8.35 7.48 -2.36
N ASN A 80 -8.60 7.79 -3.63
CA ASN A 80 -9.91 8.25 -4.10
C ASN A 80 -11.00 7.20 -3.90
N VAL A 81 -10.67 5.91 -4.03
CA VAL A 81 -11.62 4.81 -3.80
C VAL A 81 -11.83 4.54 -2.32
N CYS A 82 -10.77 4.59 -1.50
CA CYS A 82 -10.83 4.23 -0.08
C CYS A 82 -11.33 5.36 0.82
N TRP A 83 -11.13 6.61 0.44
CA TRP A 83 -11.47 7.77 1.25
C TRP A 83 -12.60 8.58 0.65
N PRO A 84 -13.66 8.86 1.41
CA PRO A 84 -14.68 9.81 0.99
C PRO A 84 -14.08 11.22 0.96
N MET A 85 -13.89 11.73 -0.24
CA MET A 85 -13.36 13.07 -0.51
C MET A 85 -14.33 13.86 -1.36
N TYR A 86 -14.38 15.17 -1.15
CA TYR A 86 -15.26 16.09 -1.88
C TYR A 86 -14.54 17.37 -2.29
N ALA A 87 -15.14 18.10 -3.21
CA ALA A 87 -14.66 19.39 -3.71
C ALA A 87 -13.19 19.32 -4.17
N ALA A 88 -12.32 20.16 -3.62
CA ALA A 88 -10.91 20.22 -3.99
C ALA A 88 -10.02 19.17 -3.29
N MET A 89 -10.54 18.37 -2.38
CA MET A 89 -9.74 17.42 -1.59
C MET A 89 -8.93 16.44 -2.46
N PRO A 90 -9.49 15.81 -3.51
CA PRO A 90 -8.71 14.92 -4.37
C PRO A 90 -7.53 15.63 -5.06
N ALA A 91 -7.74 16.86 -5.51
CA ALA A 91 -6.70 17.65 -6.16
C ALA A 91 -5.60 18.09 -5.17
N VAL A 92 -5.98 18.46 -3.95
CA VAL A 92 -5.04 18.81 -2.88
C VAL A 92 -4.18 17.60 -2.53
N LEU A 93 -4.78 16.43 -2.36
CA LEU A 93 -4.05 15.19 -2.06
C LEU A 93 -3.06 14.84 -3.18
N LYS A 94 -3.52 14.86 -4.44
CA LYS A 94 -2.66 14.59 -5.59
C LYS A 94 -1.46 15.54 -5.63
N SER A 95 -1.70 16.84 -5.51
CA SER A 95 -0.64 17.84 -5.51
C SER A 95 0.35 17.65 -4.35
N ALA A 96 -0.13 17.26 -3.18
CA ALA A 96 0.72 16.99 -2.03
C ALA A 96 1.59 15.74 -2.23
N VAL A 97 1.07 14.69 -2.85
CA VAL A 97 1.84 13.49 -3.21
C VAL A 97 2.91 13.84 -4.25
N GLU A 98 2.56 14.54 -5.31
CA GLU A 98 3.50 15.01 -6.34
C GLU A 98 4.63 15.85 -5.72
N LYS A 99 4.27 16.82 -4.89
CA LYS A 99 5.26 17.66 -4.19
C LYS A 99 6.15 16.84 -3.27
N SER A 100 5.61 15.84 -2.59
CA SER A 100 6.39 14.96 -1.70
C SER A 100 7.46 14.18 -2.46
N TYR A 101 7.16 13.66 -3.63
CA TYR A 101 8.17 13.03 -4.49
C TYR A 101 9.22 14.05 -4.98
N ALA A 102 8.79 15.24 -5.39
CA ALA A 102 9.72 16.30 -5.81
C ALA A 102 10.66 16.73 -4.69
N ASP A 103 10.18 16.81 -3.45
CA ASP A 103 10.99 17.11 -2.27
C ASP A 103 12.10 16.07 -2.04
N TYR A 104 11.87 14.82 -2.44
CA TYR A 104 12.86 13.73 -2.42
C TYR A 104 13.73 13.64 -3.67
N GLY A 105 13.70 14.66 -4.51
CA GLY A 105 14.59 14.80 -5.66
C GLY A 105 14.09 14.20 -6.97
N TRP A 106 12.84 13.78 -7.05
CA TRP A 106 12.27 13.23 -8.28
C TRP A 106 11.90 14.33 -9.28
N ASN A 107 12.36 14.14 -10.51
CA ASN A 107 11.78 14.79 -11.68
C ASN A 107 10.65 13.90 -12.19
N LEU A 108 9.40 14.38 -12.04
CA LEU A 108 8.21 13.57 -12.34
C LEU A 108 8.10 13.27 -13.84
N THR A 109 8.45 14.22 -14.70
CA THR A 109 8.36 14.05 -16.16
C THR A 109 9.36 13.03 -16.68
N LEU A 110 10.59 13.07 -16.18
CA LEU A 110 11.66 12.17 -16.60
C LEU A 110 11.69 10.85 -15.83
N SER A 111 10.91 10.74 -14.74
CA SER A 111 10.95 9.61 -13.83
C SER A 111 12.35 9.29 -13.32
N GLN A 112 13.11 10.32 -12.97
CA GLN A 112 14.49 10.21 -12.53
C GLN A 112 14.69 10.97 -11.21
N ASN A 113 15.45 10.36 -10.31
CA ASN A 113 15.86 11.02 -9.08
C ASN A 113 17.23 11.68 -9.29
N ARG A 114 17.34 12.97 -8.92
CA ARG A 114 18.59 13.74 -9.06
C ARG A 114 19.76 13.18 -8.24
N TYR A 115 19.46 12.44 -7.18
CA TYR A 115 20.49 11.79 -6.35
C TYR A 115 20.89 10.42 -6.86
N LYS A 116 20.28 9.94 -7.96
CA LYS A 116 20.49 8.60 -8.54
C LYS A 116 20.17 7.46 -7.56
N GLU A 117 19.28 7.70 -6.64
CA GLU A 117 18.81 6.76 -5.62
C GLU A 117 17.28 6.67 -5.64
N MET A 118 16.75 5.52 -5.21
CA MET A 118 15.31 5.28 -5.10
C MET A 118 14.83 5.77 -3.73
N LEU A 119 14.78 7.11 -3.55
CA LEU A 119 14.30 7.75 -2.34
C LEU A 119 12.80 8.01 -2.43
N TYR A 120 12.09 7.71 -1.37
CA TYR A 120 10.63 7.82 -1.36
C TYR A 120 10.13 8.65 -0.18
N PRO A 121 9.05 9.43 -0.37
CA PRO A 121 8.38 10.13 0.71
C PRO A 121 7.63 9.16 1.64
N SER A 122 7.09 9.70 2.70
CA SER A 122 6.23 9.03 3.66
C SER A 122 4.87 9.71 3.76
N PHE A 123 3.92 9.09 4.46
CA PHE A 123 2.64 9.75 4.79
C PHE A 123 2.83 11.03 5.61
N ALA A 124 3.86 11.10 6.45
CA ALA A 124 4.16 12.33 7.20
C ALA A 124 4.58 13.47 6.27
N ASP A 125 5.33 13.18 5.21
CA ASP A 125 5.71 14.16 4.20
C ASP A 125 4.48 14.67 3.44
N VAL A 126 3.60 13.77 3.04
CA VAL A 126 2.33 14.13 2.38
C VAL A 126 1.47 15.00 3.29
N ALA A 127 1.36 14.67 4.58
CA ALA A 127 0.61 15.48 5.55
C ALA A 127 1.18 16.90 5.69
N ARG A 128 2.51 17.03 5.74
CA ARG A 128 3.17 18.33 5.75
C ARG A 128 2.83 19.15 4.50
N ASN A 129 2.93 18.54 3.34
CA ASN A 129 2.65 19.20 2.07
C ASN A 129 1.18 19.56 1.90
N ILE A 130 0.25 18.77 2.42
CA ILE A 130 -1.18 19.14 2.46
C ILE A 130 -1.38 20.44 3.24
N ARG A 131 -0.75 20.58 4.42
CA ARG A 131 -0.84 21.82 5.20
C ARG A 131 -0.34 23.02 4.42
N GLU A 132 0.86 22.91 3.84
CA GLU A 132 1.44 23.99 3.04
C GLU A 132 0.55 24.40 1.86
N ILE A 133 0.02 23.43 1.12
CA ILE A 133 -0.84 23.69 -0.03
C ILE A 133 -2.14 24.36 0.39
N ILE A 134 -2.79 23.87 1.45
CA ILE A 134 -4.06 24.44 1.91
C ILE A 134 -3.81 25.84 2.50
N ASP A 135 -2.76 26.03 3.31
CA ASP A 135 -2.46 27.33 3.93
C ASP A 135 -2.15 28.41 2.90
N SER A 136 -1.45 28.05 1.82
CA SER A 136 -1.13 28.97 0.72
C SER A 136 -2.23 29.15 -0.31
N SER A 137 -3.32 28.38 -0.22
CA SER A 137 -4.45 28.46 -1.14
C SER A 137 -5.34 29.68 -0.86
N GLU A 138 -6.19 30.02 -1.84
CA GLU A 138 -7.22 31.05 -1.70
C GLU A 138 -8.58 30.53 -1.22
N TYR A 139 -8.64 29.29 -0.72
CA TYR A 139 -9.86 28.76 -0.11
C TYR A 139 -10.24 29.60 1.12
N ASP A 140 -11.55 29.73 1.36
CA ASP A 140 -12.02 30.37 2.58
C ASP A 140 -11.65 29.56 3.84
N ALA A 141 -11.72 30.20 5.02
CA ALA A 141 -11.29 29.61 6.26
C ALA A 141 -12.05 28.34 6.65
N GLU A 142 -13.33 28.26 6.30
CA GLU A 142 -14.18 27.09 6.58
C GLU A 142 -13.73 25.89 5.74
N ASN A 143 -13.54 26.06 4.44
CA ASN A 143 -13.04 25.02 3.55
C ASN A 143 -11.61 24.60 3.89
N LYS A 144 -10.72 25.55 4.24
CA LYS A 144 -9.38 25.21 4.73
C LYS A 144 -9.45 24.31 5.98
N GLY A 145 -10.29 24.66 6.93
CA GLY A 145 -10.49 23.87 8.14
C GLY A 145 -11.05 22.48 7.85
N ALA A 146 -12.05 22.39 6.99
CA ALA A 146 -12.67 21.12 6.62
C ALA A 146 -11.70 20.20 5.87
N TYR A 147 -10.96 20.71 4.90
CA TYR A 147 -9.98 19.92 4.14
C TYR A 147 -8.84 19.42 5.02
N LYS A 148 -8.27 20.29 5.85
CA LYS A 148 -7.25 19.89 6.82
C LYS A 148 -7.79 18.84 7.79
N GLY A 149 -8.95 19.08 8.41
CA GLY A 149 -9.55 18.15 9.35
C GLY A 149 -9.75 16.77 8.75
N SER A 150 -10.27 16.69 7.54
CA SER A 150 -10.51 15.42 6.88
C SER A 150 -9.22 14.70 6.44
N LEU A 151 -8.35 15.37 5.68
CA LEU A 151 -7.16 14.75 5.10
C LEU A 151 -6.07 14.46 6.15
N LEU A 152 -5.79 15.41 7.03
CA LEU A 152 -4.73 15.25 8.01
C LEU A 152 -5.09 14.22 9.08
N THR A 153 -6.33 14.12 9.49
CA THR A 153 -6.77 13.10 10.45
C THR A 153 -6.55 11.69 9.90
N ARG A 154 -6.89 11.45 8.62
CA ARG A 154 -6.63 10.16 7.96
C ARG A 154 -5.15 9.85 7.85
N LEU A 155 -4.34 10.78 7.36
CA LEU A 155 -2.89 10.59 7.23
C LEU A 155 -2.24 10.37 8.58
N GLN A 156 -2.65 11.10 9.61
CA GLN A 156 -2.14 10.94 10.96
C GLN A 156 -2.44 9.54 11.51
N SER A 157 -3.62 8.99 11.22
CA SER A 157 -3.97 7.63 11.61
C SER A 157 -3.09 6.56 10.95
N LEU A 158 -2.50 6.85 9.80
CA LEU A 158 -1.59 5.98 9.09
C LEU A 158 -0.12 6.11 9.54
N THR A 159 0.22 7.18 10.27
CA THR A 159 1.59 7.44 10.76
C THR A 159 1.80 7.03 12.21
N ASN A 160 0.73 6.76 12.93
CA ASN A 160 0.77 6.47 14.37
C ASN A 160 0.52 4.99 14.68
N GLY A 161 1.00 4.53 15.85
CA GLY A 161 0.74 3.20 16.36
C GLY A 161 1.21 2.09 15.42
N ILE A 162 0.45 1.02 15.35
CA ILE A 162 0.75 -0.14 14.49
C ILE A 162 0.73 0.25 13.01
N ASN A 163 -0.17 1.12 12.57
CA ASN A 163 -0.21 1.58 11.19
C ASN A 163 1.11 2.24 10.76
N GLY A 164 1.72 3.04 11.63
CA GLY A 164 3.02 3.65 11.37
C GLY A 164 4.16 2.63 11.26
N MET A 165 4.00 1.45 11.85
CA MET A 165 4.94 0.34 11.71
C MET A 165 4.69 -0.48 10.44
N ILE A 166 3.44 -0.53 9.96
CA ILE A 166 3.06 -1.22 8.72
C ILE A 166 3.50 -0.41 7.50
N PHE A 167 3.16 0.88 7.48
CA PHE A 167 3.52 1.79 6.38
C PHE A 167 4.90 2.39 6.65
N THR A 168 5.93 1.73 6.14
CA THR A 168 7.33 2.03 6.46
C THR A 168 8.22 1.91 5.22
N CYS A 169 9.38 2.58 5.25
CA CYS A 169 10.41 2.41 4.24
C CYS A 169 11.22 1.12 4.41
N ASP A 170 11.21 0.52 5.61
CA ASP A 170 11.76 -0.82 5.88
C ASP A 170 10.68 -1.87 5.57
N ASP A 171 10.34 -2.01 4.30
CA ASP A 171 9.26 -2.86 3.82
C ASP A 171 9.74 -4.28 3.44
N ILE A 172 8.77 -5.18 3.37
CA ILE A 172 9.00 -6.52 2.85
C ILE A 172 9.19 -6.41 1.33
N SER A 173 10.21 -7.07 0.79
CA SER A 173 10.48 -7.01 -0.65
C SER A 173 9.32 -7.58 -1.48
N ASP A 174 9.13 -7.06 -2.69
CA ASP A 174 8.12 -7.57 -3.61
C ASP A 174 8.31 -9.07 -3.90
N ARG A 175 9.56 -9.52 -4.00
CA ARG A 175 9.87 -10.94 -4.17
C ARG A 175 9.36 -11.78 -2.99
N ASP A 176 9.55 -11.32 -1.77
CA ASP A 176 9.13 -12.04 -0.57
C ASP A 176 7.61 -12.04 -0.40
N LEU A 177 6.92 -11.01 -0.91
CA LEU A 177 5.46 -10.96 -0.90
C LEU A 177 4.81 -11.78 -2.02
N PHE A 178 5.37 -11.78 -3.23
CA PHE A 178 4.68 -12.23 -4.44
C PHE A 178 5.25 -13.48 -5.09
N ASP A 179 6.48 -13.88 -4.75
CA ASP A 179 7.12 -15.10 -5.28
C ASP A 179 7.22 -16.21 -4.23
N ARG A 180 6.49 -16.09 -3.13
CA ARG A 180 6.33 -17.07 -2.06
C ARG A 180 4.85 -17.35 -1.82
N ASN A 181 4.57 -18.39 -1.03
CA ASN A 181 3.23 -18.63 -0.51
C ASN A 181 3.02 -17.74 0.72
N VAL A 182 2.12 -16.80 0.63
CA VAL A 182 1.94 -15.75 1.65
C VAL A 182 0.49 -15.67 2.09
N ILE A 183 0.28 -15.56 3.39
CA ILE A 183 -1.00 -15.23 4.01
C ILE A 183 -0.87 -13.89 4.71
N ILE A 184 -1.74 -12.95 4.34
CA ILE A 184 -1.85 -11.65 4.98
C ILE A 184 -3.11 -11.63 5.84
N ASP A 185 -2.93 -11.60 7.15
CA ASP A 185 -4.03 -11.58 8.12
C ASP A 185 -4.34 -10.14 8.53
N LEU A 186 -5.44 -9.59 8.04
CA LEU A 186 -5.96 -8.27 8.37
C LEU A 186 -7.12 -8.31 9.36
N SER A 187 -7.43 -9.46 9.95
CA SER A 187 -8.60 -9.64 10.81
C SER A 187 -8.62 -8.74 12.05
N ARG A 188 -7.45 -8.30 12.50
CA ARG A 188 -7.30 -7.41 13.67
C ARG A 188 -7.32 -5.92 13.34
N VAL A 189 -7.34 -5.54 12.07
CA VAL A 189 -7.50 -4.14 11.67
C VAL A 189 -8.93 -3.69 11.96
N GLY A 190 -9.09 -2.66 12.81
CA GLY A 190 -10.42 -2.20 13.22
C GLY A 190 -11.13 -1.35 12.18
N SER A 191 -10.40 -0.61 11.35
CA SER A 191 -10.94 0.30 10.36
C SER A 191 -11.11 -0.39 8.99
N SER A 192 -12.32 -0.34 8.44
CA SER A 192 -12.57 -0.84 7.07
C SER A 192 -11.87 -0.01 6.01
N GLU A 193 -11.71 1.30 6.23
CA GLU A 193 -10.91 2.17 5.34
C GLU A 193 -9.45 1.71 5.30
N THR A 194 -8.84 1.44 6.45
CA THR A 194 -7.44 0.97 6.52
C THR A 194 -7.28 -0.41 5.89
N LYS A 195 -8.22 -1.34 6.11
CA LYS A 195 -8.21 -2.65 5.43
C LYS A 195 -8.24 -2.50 3.91
N SER A 196 -9.16 -1.69 3.41
CA SER A 196 -9.30 -1.44 1.97
C SER A 196 -8.04 -0.80 1.38
N LEU A 197 -7.43 0.13 2.11
CA LEU A 197 -6.20 0.78 1.72
C LEU A 197 -5.04 -0.22 1.62
N ILE A 198 -4.84 -1.07 2.61
CA ILE A 198 -3.81 -2.12 2.59
C ILE A 198 -4.04 -3.08 1.43
N MET A 199 -5.27 -3.55 1.23
CA MET A 199 -5.62 -4.46 0.14
C MET A 199 -5.36 -3.81 -1.22
N GLY A 200 -5.77 -2.56 -1.42
CA GLY A 200 -5.51 -1.79 -2.64
C GLY A 200 -4.02 -1.63 -2.93
N MET A 201 -3.22 -1.34 -1.91
CA MET A 201 -1.78 -1.21 -2.03
C MET A 201 -1.07 -2.52 -2.37
N LEU A 202 -1.51 -3.64 -1.79
CA LEU A 202 -0.97 -4.96 -2.14
C LEU A 202 -1.27 -5.32 -3.59
N VAL A 203 -2.47 -5.03 -4.09
CA VAL A 203 -2.83 -5.26 -5.50
C VAL A 203 -2.00 -4.38 -6.42
N LEU A 204 -1.84 -3.09 -6.10
CA LEU A 204 -1.01 -2.17 -6.87
C LEU A 204 0.44 -2.65 -6.95
N LYS A 205 1.03 -3.05 -5.82
CA LYS A 205 2.41 -3.53 -5.76
C LYS A 205 2.59 -4.82 -6.57
N LEU A 206 1.65 -5.76 -6.47
CA LEU A 206 1.66 -6.97 -7.28
C LEU A 206 1.60 -6.64 -8.78
N GLN A 207 0.69 -5.75 -9.18
CA GLN A 207 0.55 -5.34 -10.57
C GLN A 207 1.86 -4.74 -11.11
N GLU A 208 2.44 -3.79 -10.39
CA GLU A 208 3.68 -3.13 -10.82
C GLU A 208 4.87 -4.08 -10.81
N TYR A 209 4.97 -4.97 -9.84
CA TYR A 209 6.01 -5.99 -9.80
C TYR A 209 5.95 -6.92 -11.03
N ARG A 210 4.77 -7.36 -11.43
CA ARG A 210 4.59 -8.18 -12.63
C ARG A 210 4.85 -7.40 -13.91
N MET A 211 4.42 -6.16 -14.01
CA MET A 211 4.70 -5.29 -15.16
C MET A 211 6.20 -5.03 -15.33
N ALA A 212 6.91 -4.73 -14.25
CA ALA A 212 8.35 -4.50 -14.27
C ALA A 212 9.13 -5.78 -14.69
N GLY A 213 8.70 -6.95 -14.22
CA GLY A 213 9.27 -8.24 -14.64
C GLY A 213 9.07 -8.53 -16.12
N ALA A 214 7.91 -8.19 -16.68
CA ALA A 214 7.64 -8.36 -18.11
C ALA A 214 8.48 -7.44 -19.00
N VAL A 215 8.76 -6.20 -18.56
CA VAL A 215 9.68 -5.29 -19.28
C VAL A 215 11.11 -5.83 -19.31
N GLY A 216 11.58 -6.40 -18.20
CA GLY A 216 12.92 -7.04 -18.13
C GLY A 216 13.07 -8.22 -19.08
N MET A 217 12.04 -9.04 -19.28
CA MET A 217 12.06 -10.17 -20.21
C MET A 217 12.10 -9.76 -21.69
N ASN A 218 11.61 -8.58 -22.04
CA ASN A 218 11.58 -8.08 -23.41
C ASN A 218 12.87 -7.31 -23.80
N SER A 219 13.79 -7.10 -22.86
CA SER A 219 15.04 -6.36 -23.06
C SER A 219 16.28 -7.26 -23.14
N GLU A 220 16.14 -8.56 -23.03
CA GLU A 220 17.13 -9.60 -23.30
C GLU A 220 16.89 -10.23 -24.69
#